data_0d9227cf5404f33d4e47bd9593816f7b
#
_entry.id   0d9227cf5404f33d4e47bd9593816f7b
#
_cell.length_a   1.000
_cell.length_b   1.000
_cell.length_c   1.000
_cell.angle_alpha   90.00
_cell.angle_beta   90.00
_cell.angle_gamma   90.00
#
_symmetry.space_group_name_H-M   'P 1'
#
loop_
_entity.id
_entity.type
_entity.pdbx_description
1 polymer ?
#
loop_
_entity_poly.entity_id
_entity_poly.type
_entity_poly.pdbx_seq_one_letter_code
_entity_poly.pdbx_strand_id
1 'polypeptide(L)'
;MEYSKGDGVRRVKIDLKETTVLVTGASRGIGKAIAKSLLQSGARVAIHCHKHRESAEEIASLGDSRIFEADLSKDEETLDLFHRVLQWSPNLNVLVNNAGVFLSAPLESSLQEWIRVWDTTMAINLKASSILCKEAANYFAQHGGGRIISISSRAAFRGDTPEYLAYAASKAGMVALSRSIARGMGKRGVKAFVVAPGFTRTEMAEDALRLYGEQFVVKDLALDRMTEPEDIAPLIVFLASGLGDHMTGATLDVNAGSYVH
;
A
#
# COMPACT_ATOMS: atom_id res chain seq x y z
N MET A 1 -3.76 3.22 -25.46
CA MET A 1 -3.20 1.85 -25.29
C MET A 1 -2.36 1.55 -26.53
N GLU A 2 -1.06 1.58 -26.39
CA GLU A 2 -0.15 1.18 -27.46
C GLU A 2 0.29 -0.27 -27.26
N TYR A 3 0.24 -1.07 -28.31
CA TYR A 3 0.75 -2.44 -28.30
C TYR A 3 2.14 -2.47 -28.90
N SER A 4 3.17 -2.82 -28.14
CA SER A 4 4.49 -3.09 -28.71
C SER A 4 4.58 -4.56 -29.11
N LYS A 5 5.02 -4.83 -30.36
CA LYS A 5 5.37 -6.18 -30.82
C LYS A 5 6.82 -6.46 -30.47
N GLY A 6 7.04 -7.26 -29.42
CA GLY A 6 8.31 -7.88 -29.09
C GLY A 6 8.01 -9.31 -28.60
N ASP A 7 8.69 -10.29 -29.11
CA ASP A 7 8.72 -11.70 -28.65
C ASP A 7 7.38 -12.47 -28.59
N GLY A 8 6.42 -12.14 -29.46
CA GLY A 8 5.13 -12.84 -29.53
C GLY A 8 4.17 -12.59 -28.37
N VAL A 9 4.56 -11.87 -27.35
CA VAL A 9 3.73 -11.47 -26.20
C VAL A 9 3.19 -10.06 -26.41
N ARG A 10 1.86 -9.91 -26.43
CA ARG A 10 1.21 -8.59 -26.43
C ARG A 10 1.36 -7.96 -25.05
N ARG A 11 2.28 -7.02 -24.88
CA ARG A 11 2.42 -6.25 -23.65
C ARG A 11 1.51 -5.02 -23.71
N VAL A 12 0.59 -4.90 -22.75
CA VAL A 12 -0.18 -3.66 -22.55
C VAL A 12 0.72 -2.67 -21.81
N LYS A 13 1.10 -1.59 -22.48
CA LYS A 13 1.84 -0.50 -21.82
C LYS A 13 0.82 0.47 -21.22
N ILE A 14 0.86 0.63 -19.90
CA ILE A 14 0.10 1.65 -19.17
C ILE A 14 0.96 2.91 -19.09
N ASP A 15 0.45 4.04 -19.55
CA ASP A 15 1.08 5.36 -19.47
C ASP A 15 0.41 6.16 -18.33
N LEU A 16 1.21 6.67 -17.38
CA LEU A 16 0.77 7.41 -16.21
C LEU A 16 1.30 8.85 -16.18
N LYS A 17 1.68 9.43 -17.32
CA LYS A 17 2.27 10.79 -17.39
C LYS A 17 1.43 11.88 -16.74
N GLU A 18 0.10 11.75 -16.78
CA GLU A 18 -0.84 12.70 -16.16
C GLU A 18 -1.22 12.30 -14.72
N THR A 19 -0.50 11.33 -14.14
CA THR A 19 -0.83 10.78 -12.82
C THR A 19 0.20 11.21 -11.80
N THR A 20 -0.27 11.87 -10.73
CA THR A 20 0.55 12.15 -9.54
C THR A 20 0.11 11.24 -8.40
N VAL A 21 1.05 10.54 -7.80
CA VAL A 21 0.81 9.51 -6.79
C VAL A 21 1.56 9.83 -5.50
N LEU A 22 0.88 9.81 -4.35
CA LEU A 22 1.53 9.70 -3.05
C LEU A 22 1.62 8.23 -2.65
N VAL A 23 2.83 7.73 -2.41
CA VAL A 23 3.07 6.37 -1.91
C VAL A 23 3.66 6.44 -0.50
N THR A 24 2.92 5.96 0.50
CA THR A 24 3.43 5.92 1.88
C THR A 24 4.31 4.69 2.12
N GLY A 25 5.40 4.86 2.90
CA GLY A 25 6.35 3.78 3.16
C GLY A 25 7.05 3.26 1.90
N ALA A 26 7.43 4.18 1.00
CA ALA A 26 7.94 3.85 -0.33
C ALA A 26 9.44 3.53 -0.38
N SER A 27 10.18 3.63 0.74
CA SER A 27 11.64 3.45 0.74
C SER A 27 12.11 2.00 0.68
N ARG A 28 11.24 1.01 0.98
CA ARG A 28 11.60 -0.42 1.01
C ARG A 28 10.42 -1.32 0.67
N GLY A 29 10.70 -2.62 0.48
CA GLY A 29 9.71 -3.68 0.30
C GLY A 29 8.68 -3.37 -0.79
N ILE A 30 7.42 -3.64 -0.51
CA ILE A 30 6.29 -3.44 -1.44
C ILE A 30 6.22 -1.99 -1.92
N GLY A 31 6.36 -1.01 -1.01
CA GLY A 31 6.29 0.40 -1.36
C GLY A 31 7.39 0.85 -2.33
N LYS A 32 8.63 0.31 -2.18
CA LYS A 32 9.75 0.54 -3.11
C LYS A 32 9.42 0.04 -4.51
N ALA A 33 8.92 -1.18 -4.62
CA ALA A 33 8.55 -1.78 -5.90
C ALA A 33 7.39 -1.02 -6.57
N ILE A 34 6.39 -0.59 -5.79
CA ILE A 34 5.28 0.25 -6.26
C ILE A 34 5.80 1.58 -6.81
N ALA A 35 6.59 2.32 -6.03
CA ALA A 35 7.11 3.62 -6.46
C ALA A 35 7.95 3.50 -7.72
N LYS A 36 8.84 2.49 -7.80
CA LYS A 36 9.65 2.19 -8.99
C LYS A 36 8.77 1.91 -10.22
N SER A 37 7.76 1.07 -10.09
CA SER A 37 6.88 0.71 -11.22
C SER A 37 6.02 1.89 -11.70
N LEU A 38 5.56 2.74 -10.78
CA LEU A 38 4.84 3.97 -11.10
C LEU A 38 5.72 4.96 -11.88
N LEU A 39 6.97 5.20 -11.41
CA LEU A 39 7.95 6.04 -12.11
C LEU A 39 8.28 5.51 -13.51
N GLN A 40 8.50 4.20 -13.64
CA GLN A 40 8.74 3.54 -14.93
C GLN A 40 7.55 3.65 -15.89
N SER A 41 6.34 3.82 -15.35
CA SER A 41 5.12 4.06 -16.12
C SER A 41 4.88 5.54 -16.42
N GLY A 42 5.79 6.44 -16.02
CA GLY A 42 5.75 7.87 -16.31
C GLY A 42 5.01 8.72 -15.25
N ALA A 43 4.56 8.13 -14.14
CA ALA A 43 3.90 8.88 -13.09
C ALA A 43 4.86 9.85 -12.36
N ARG A 44 4.33 10.95 -11.85
CA ARG A 44 4.97 11.79 -10.84
C ARG A 44 4.71 11.19 -9.45
N VAL A 45 5.76 10.92 -8.66
CA VAL A 45 5.63 10.17 -7.41
C VAL A 45 6.13 10.95 -6.21
N ALA A 46 5.25 11.23 -5.25
CA ALA A 46 5.61 11.65 -3.90
C ALA A 46 6.02 10.39 -3.10
N ILE A 47 7.29 10.28 -2.80
CA ILE A 47 7.92 9.14 -2.11
C ILE A 47 7.95 9.46 -0.62
N HIS A 48 7.06 8.85 0.18
CA HIS A 48 7.13 9.04 1.62
C HIS A 48 8.03 7.98 2.26
N CYS A 49 8.90 8.43 3.18
CA CYS A 49 9.70 7.60 4.08
C CYS A 49 9.69 8.17 5.50
N HIS A 50 10.07 7.34 6.50
CA HIS A 50 10.28 7.80 7.88
C HIS A 50 11.78 7.91 8.21
N LYS A 51 12.54 6.82 8.08
CA LYS A 51 13.95 6.75 8.50
C LYS A 51 14.94 6.37 7.39
N HIS A 52 14.47 5.79 6.31
CA HIS A 52 15.32 5.24 5.24
C HIS A 52 15.39 6.21 4.04
N ARG A 53 15.95 7.41 4.27
CA ARG A 53 16.03 8.45 3.25
C ARG A 53 16.93 8.04 2.09
N GLU A 54 18.09 7.45 2.37
CA GLU A 54 19.03 6.99 1.34
C GLU A 54 18.39 6.04 0.34
N SER A 55 17.63 5.05 0.85
CA SER A 55 16.87 4.13 -0.01
C SER A 55 15.78 4.85 -0.82
N ALA A 56 15.19 5.92 -0.29
CA ALA A 56 14.23 6.73 -1.03
C ALA A 56 14.92 7.56 -2.13
N GLU A 57 16.16 8.02 -1.94
CA GLU A 57 16.94 8.76 -2.92
C GLU A 57 17.29 7.90 -4.15
N GLU A 58 17.61 6.61 -3.95
CA GLU A 58 17.79 5.65 -5.06
C GLU A 58 16.55 5.58 -5.95
N ILE A 59 15.36 5.55 -5.34
CA ILE A 59 14.09 5.48 -6.09
C ILE A 59 13.80 6.80 -6.77
N ALA A 60 14.06 7.91 -6.08
CA ALA A 60 13.81 9.24 -6.59
C ALA A 60 14.62 9.55 -7.86
N SER A 61 15.79 8.96 -8.01
CA SER A 61 16.63 9.12 -9.21
C SER A 61 16.03 8.49 -10.49
N LEU A 62 14.98 7.67 -10.37
CA LEU A 62 14.40 6.93 -11.50
C LEU A 62 13.39 7.74 -12.33
N GLY A 63 12.94 8.91 -11.87
CA GLY A 63 11.96 9.71 -12.59
C GLY A 63 11.47 10.95 -11.85
N ASP A 64 10.35 11.53 -12.30
CA ASP A 64 9.76 12.73 -11.70
C ASP A 64 9.18 12.42 -10.32
N SER A 65 9.93 12.81 -9.29
CA SER A 65 9.59 12.47 -7.91
C SER A 65 10.12 13.47 -6.90
N ARG A 66 9.57 13.40 -5.69
CA ARG A 66 10.06 14.14 -4.52
C ARG A 66 9.91 13.28 -3.27
N ILE A 67 10.91 13.37 -2.37
CA ILE A 67 10.92 12.66 -1.10
C ILE A 67 10.27 13.53 -0.02
N PHE A 68 9.41 12.90 0.79
CA PHE A 68 8.73 13.50 1.92
C PHE A 68 8.96 12.63 3.16
N GLU A 69 9.58 13.20 4.17
CA GLU A 69 9.77 12.54 5.46
C GLU A 69 8.65 12.90 6.42
N ALA A 70 8.09 11.90 7.11
CA ALA A 70 7.10 12.07 8.16
C ALA A 70 7.06 10.82 9.06
N ASP A 71 6.74 11.01 10.34
CA ASP A 71 6.40 9.93 11.27
C ASP A 71 4.89 9.73 11.29
N LEU A 72 4.41 8.70 10.62
CA LEU A 72 2.98 8.39 10.54
C LEU A 72 2.36 7.92 11.87
N SER A 73 3.13 7.72 12.92
CA SER A 73 2.57 7.53 14.26
C SER A 73 2.00 8.82 14.85
N LYS A 74 2.32 9.98 14.23
CA LYS A 74 1.91 11.32 14.67
C LYS A 74 0.89 11.91 13.69
N ASP A 75 -0.26 12.28 14.22
CA ASP A 75 -1.38 12.79 13.42
C ASP A 75 -1.03 14.08 12.66
N GLU A 76 -0.31 15.00 13.34
CA GLU A 76 0.09 16.29 12.78
C GLU A 76 1.10 16.11 11.63
N GLU A 77 2.10 15.21 11.78
CA GLU A 77 3.05 14.93 10.72
C GLU A 77 2.39 14.21 9.52
N THR A 78 1.39 13.35 9.79
CA THR A 78 0.60 12.69 8.75
C THR A 78 -0.22 13.70 7.94
N LEU A 79 -0.85 14.66 8.61
CA LEU A 79 -1.63 15.71 7.95
C LEU A 79 -0.71 16.67 7.18
N ASP A 80 0.40 17.08 7.78
CA ASP A 80 1.40 17.96 7.16
C ASP A 80 2.01 17.31 5.91
N LEU A 81 2.29 16.01 5.93
CA LEU A 81 2.72 15.25 4.75
C LEU A 81 1.79 15.47 3.56
N PHE A 82 0.48 15.33 3.78
CA PHE A 82 -0.50 15.48 2.71
C PHE A 82 -0.49 16.92 2.14
N HIS A 83 -0.45 17.92 2.99
CA HIS A 83 -0.39 19.33 2.59
C HIS A 83 0.89 19.67 1.82
N ARG A 84 2.06 19.19 2.28
CA ARG A 84 3.34 19.38 1.55
C ARG A 84 3.33 18.72 0.19
N VAL A 85 2.69 17.56 0.06
CA VAL A 85 2.54 16.90 -1.25
C VAL A 85 1.66 17.74 -2.18
N LEU A 86 0.55 18.30 -1.70
CA LEU A 86 -0.30 19.19 -2.50
C LEU A 86 0.41 20.49 -2.89
N GLN A 87 1.24 21.06 -2.02
CA GLN A 87 2.06 22.23 -2.37
C GLN A 87 3.07 21.93 -3.47
N TRP A 88 3.63 20.71 -3.49
CA TRP A 88 4.54 20.28 -4.54
C TRP A 88 3.82 19.94 -5.84
N SER A 89 2.67 19.28 -5.77
CA SER A 89 1.88 18.88 -6.91
C SER A 89 0.38 18.98 -6.62
N PRO A 90 -0.26 20.07 -7.05
CA PRO A 90 -1.70 20.25 -6.90
C PRO A 90 -2.53 19.30 -7.77
N ASN A 91 -1.89 18.53 -8.64
CA ASN A 91 -2.54 17.53 -9.49
C ASN A 91 -2.53 16.11 -8.86
N LEU A 92 -2.33 16.00 -7.54
CA LEU A 92 -2.41 14.72 -6.84
C LEU A 92 -3.76 14.05 -7.12
N ASN A 93 -3.75 12.86 -7.70
CA ASN A 93 -4.97 12.12 -8.06
C ASN A 93 -4.94 10.64 -7.67
N VAL A 94 -3.82 10.15 -7.08
CA VAL A 94 -3.72 8.80 -6.52
C VAL A 94 -3.04 8.83 -5.15
N LEU A 95 -3.63 8.13 -4.18
CA LEU A 95 -3.05 7.84 -2.88
C LEU A 95 -2.84 6.33 -2.73
N VAL A 96 -1.61 5.91 -2.43
CA VAL A 96 -1.29 4.53 -2.07
C VAL A 96 -0.92 4.46 -0.58
N ASN A 97 -1.84 3.97 0.25
CA ASN A 97 -1.60 3.67 1.66
C ASN A 97 -0.89 2.32 1.77
N ASN A 98 0.44 2.36 1.83
CA ASN A 98 1.28 1.16 1.93
C ASN A 98 2.04 1.09 3.26
N ALA A 99 2.39 2.21 3.88
CA ALA A 99 3.12 2.22 5.15
C ALA A 99 2.44 1.34 6.20
N GLY A 100 3.24 0.58 6.92
CA GLY A 100 2.75 -0.28 7.98
C GLY A 100 3.88 -0.92 8.78
N VAL A 101 3.52 -1.39 9.96
CA VAL A 101 4.38 -2.14 10.88
C VAL A 101 3.74 -3.49 11.19
N PHE A 102 4.58 -4.47 11.50
CA PHE A 102 4.22 -5.83 11.90
C PHE A 102 4.91 -6.13 13.22
N LEU A 103 4.27 -5.72 14.32
CA LEU A 103 4.84 -5.80 15.67
C LEU A 103 4.22 -6.96 16.42
N SER A 104 5.08 -7.76 17.06
CA SER A 104 4.66 -8.91 17.87
C SER A 104 4.30 -8.46 19.28
N ALA A 105 3.19 -8.99 19.80
CA ALA A 105 2.79 -8.94 21.21
C ALA A 105 2.09 -10.26 21.55
N PRO A 106 2.83 -11.26 22.06
CA PRO A 106 2.24 -12.52 22.56
C PRO A 106 1.16 -12.27 23.61
N LEU A 107 0.18 -13.16 23.71
CA LEU A 107 -0.91 -13.04 24.69
C LEU A 107 -0.43 -13.00 26.13
N GLU A 108 0.74 -13.58 26.40
CA GLU A 108 1.40 -13.63 27.71
C GLU A 108 2.18 -12.34 28.04
N SER A 109 2.27 -11.41 27.09
CA SER A 109 2.92 -10.09 27.30
C SER A 109 2.26 -9.33 28.44
N SER A 110 3.00 -8.46 29.13
CA SER A 110 2.40 -7.55 30.07
C SER A 110 1.33 -6.67 29.39
N LEU A 111 0.29 -6.28 30.11
CA LEU A 111 -0.75 -5.40 29.58
C LEU A 111 -0.17 -4.10 29.03
N GLN A 112 0.88 -3.56 29.66
CA GLN A 112 1.55 -2.33 29.20
C GLN A 112 2.21 -2.53 27.83
N GLU A 113 2.93 -3.64 27.64
CA GLU A 113 3.55 -3.96 26.35
C GLU A 113 2.51 -4.24 25.27
N TRP A 114 1.46 -4.98 25.61
CA TRP A 114 0.32 -5.23 24.74
C TRP A 114 -0.29 -3.92 24.23
N ILE A 115 -0.65 -2.99 25.14
CA ILE A 115 -1.24 -1.69 24.77
C ILE A 115 -0.29 -0.91 23.89
N ARG A 116 1.01 -0.87 24.24
CA ARG A 116 2.02 -0.14 23.43
C ARG A 116 2.08 -0.65 21.99
N VAL A 117 2.10 -1.97 21.80
CA VAL A 117 2.15 -2.57 20.46
C VAL A 117 0.83 -2.34 19.72
N TRP A 118 -0.30 -2.50 20.40
CA TRP A 118 -1.62 -2.23 19.86
C TRP A 118 -1.73 -0.78 19.34
N ASP A 119 -1.46 0.19 20.22
CA ASP A 119 -1.59 1.60 19.88
C ASP A 119 -0.66 2.02 18.76
N THR A 120 0.60 1.56 18.78
CA THR A 120 1.58 1.84 17.72
C THR A 120 1.11 1.26 16.38
N THR A 121 0.63 0.01 16.38
CA THR A 121 0.15 -0.65 15.16
C THR A 121 -1.08 0.04 14.60
N MET A 122 -2.05 0.37 15.44
CA MET A 122 -3.26 1.07 15.03
C MET A 122 -2.98 2.50 14.56
N ALA A 123 -2.06 3.20 15.21
CA ALA A 123 -1.66 4.56 14.81
C ALA A 123 -1.08 4.56 13.39
N ILE A 124 -0.10 3.68 13.11
CA ILE A 124 0.60 3.68 11.82
C ILE A 124 -0.23 3.02 10.72
N ASN A 125 -0.76 1.81 10.97
CA ASN A 125 -1.39 1.02 9.91
C ASN A 125 -2.79 1.54 9.53
N LEU A 126 -3.58 1.99 10.52
CA LEU A 126 -4.98 2.35 10.28
C LEU A 126 -5.26 3.84 10.45
N LYS A 127 -4.86 4.46 11.57
CA LYS A 127 -5.21 5.86 11.85
C LYS A 127 -4.56 6.81 10.84
N ALA A 128 -3.26 6.67 10.58
CA ALA A 128 -2.58 7.47 9.56
C ALA A 128 -3.21 7.30 8.18
N SER A 129 -3.50 6.05 7.78
CA SER A 129 -4.22 5.77 6.53
C SER A 129 -5.60 6.43 6.51
N SER A 130 -6.32 6.48 7.65
CA SER A 130 -7.64 7.10 7.72
C SER A 130 -7.58 8.63 7.57
N ILE A 131 -6.56 9.28 8.15
CA ILE A 131 -6.31 10.72 7.99
C ILE A 131 -6.04 11.04 6.52
N LEU A 132 -5.09 10.32 5.90
CA LEU A 132 -4.77 10.51 4.48
C LEU A 132 -5.96 10.23 3.57
N CYS A 133 -6.74 9.19 3.86
CA CYS A 133 -7.97 8.88 3.12
C CYS A 133 -9.01 10.00 3.21
N LYS A 134 -9.21 10.56 4.40
CA LYS A 134 -10.15 11.70 4.62
C LYS A 134 -9.73 12.90 3.78
N GLU A 135 -8.45 13.28 3.86
CA GLU A 135 -7.92 14.44 3.11
C GLU A 135 -7.97 14.18 1.61
N ALA A 136 -7.49 13.02 1.14
CA ALA A 136 -7.50 12.65 -0.27
C ALA A 136 -8.92 12.57 -0.85
N ALA A 137 -9.87 11.93 -0.13
CA ALA A 137 -11.23 11.81 -0.61
C ALA A 137 -11.92 13.18 -0.77
N ASN A 138 -11.70 14.10 0.17
CA ASN A 138 -12.23 15.46 0.09
C ASN A 138 -11.58 16.23 -1.05
N TYR A 139 -10.26 16.16 -1.18
CA TYR A 139 -9.51 16.83 -2.23
C TYR A 139 -9.90 16.32 -3.62
N PHE A 140 -9.89 15.00 -3.83
CA PHE A 140 -10.26 14.38 -5.11
C PHE A 140 -11.68 14.72 -5.54
N ALA A 141 -12.64 14.72 -4.59
CA ALA A 141 -14.03 15.05 -4.90
C ALA A 141 -14.24 16.50 -5.37
N GLN A 142 -13.29 17.39 -5.10
CA GLN A 142 -13.31 18.80 -5.52
C GLN A 142 -12.47 19.04 -6.77
N HIS A 143 -11.58 18.10 -7.15
CA HIS A 143 -10.58 18.26 -8.23
C HIS A 143 -10.72 17.20 -9.34
N GLY A 144 -11.93 16.80 -9.69
CA GLY A 144 -12.18 15.91 -10.83
C GLY A 144 -12.10 14.41 -10.53
N GLY A 145 -11.96 14.05 -9.26
CA GLY A 145 -11.90 12.65 -8.84
C GLY A 145 -10.48 12.15 -8.57
N GLY A 146 -10.39 10.91 -8.12
CA GLY A 146 -9.10 10.29 -7.81
C GLY A 146 -9.26 8.87 -7.29
N ARG A 147 -8.12 8.23 -6.95
CA ARG A 147 -8.06 6.83 -6.55
C ARG A 147 -7.30 6.66 -5.26
N ILE A 148 -7.85 5.87 -4.35
CA ILE A 148 -7.23 5.49 -3.08
C ILE A 148 -6.99 3.99 -3.13
N ILE A 149 -5.74 3.57 -3.00
CA ILE A 149 -5.33 2.16 -3.04
C ILE A 149 -4.69 1.83 -1.69
N SER A 150 -5.31 0.91 -0.95
CA SER A 150 -4.83 0.52 0.39
C SER A 150 -4.20 -0.86 0.35
N ILE A 151 -2.94 -0.96 0.80
CA ILE A 151 -2.24 -2.24 0.93
C ILE A 151 -2.61 -2.85 2.28
N SER A 152 -3.57 -3.77 2.24
CA SER A 152 -4.02 -4.55 3.39
C SER A 152 -3.17 -5.81 3.58
N SER A 153 -3.77 -6.95 3.83
CA SER A 153 -3.14 -8.26 3.96
C SER A 153 -4.21 -9.36 3.91
N ARG A 154 -3.83 -10.58 3.54
CA ARG A 154 -4.67 -11.76 3.76
C ARG A 154 -5.05 -11.93 5.24
N ALA A 155 -4.23 -11.43 6.17
CA ALA A 155 -4.53 -11.44 7.62
C ALA A 155 -5.82 -10.70 7.98
N ALA A 156 -6.25 -9.74 7.16
CA ALA A 156 -7.53 -9.04 7.34
C ALA A 156 -8.76 -9.96 7.24
N PHE A 157 -8.61 -11.12 6.62
CA PHE A 157 -9.71 -12.06 6.32
C PHE A 157 -9.55 -13.38 7.05
N ARG A 158 -8.34 -13.97 7.03
CA ARG A 158 -8.09 -15.26 7.69
C ARG A 158 -7.66 -15.13 9.16
N GLY A 159 -7.35 -13.89 9.62
CA GLY A 159 -6.64 -13.68 10.88
C GLY A 159 -5.13 -13.91 10.74
N ASP A 160 -4.44 -13.78 11.84
CA ASP A 160 -3.00 -14.04 11.99
C ASP A 160 -2.75 -14.86 13.25
N THR A 161 -1.48 -15.20 13.55
CA THR A 161 -1.14 -15.87 14.81
C THR A 161 -1.39 -14.95 16.00
N PRO A 162 -1.53 -15.52 17.23
CA PRO A 162 -1.90 -14.74 18.42
C PRO A 162 -0.98 -13.55 18.74
N GLU A 163 0.27 -13.59 18.28
CA GLU A 163 1.24 -12.51 18.49
C GLU A 163 0.94 -11.26 17.65
N TYR A 164 0.12 -11.39 16.58
CA TYR A 164 -0.11 -10.33 15.59
C TYR A 164 -1.57 -9.87 15.51
N LEU A 165 -2.34 -9.99 16.57
CA LEU A 165 -3.76 -9.62 16.61
C LEU A 165 -3.98 -8.14 16.22
N ALA A 166 -3.14 -7.22 16.71
CA ALA A 166 -3.21 -5.80 16.37
C ALA A 166 -3.02 -5.58 14.87
N TYR A 167 -2.08 -6.31 14.25
CA TYR A 167 -1.85 -6.23 12.80
C TYR A 167 -3.08 -6.67 12.02
N ALA A 168 -3.62 -7.86 12.29
CA ALA A 168 -4.81 -8.37 11.61
C ALA A 168 -6.00 -7.42 11.75
N ALA A 169 -6.26 -6.91 12.97
CA ALA A 169 -7.31 -5.93 13.23
C ALA A 169 -7.11 -4.63 12.44
N SER A 170 -5.86 -4.10 12.39
CA SER A 170 -5.55 -2.88 11.65
C SER A 170 -5.79 -3.06 10.14
N LYS A 171 -5.40 -4.21 9.58
CA LYS A 171 -5.57 -4.52 8.15
C LYS A 171 -7.03 -4.78 7.78
N ALA A 172 -7.83 -5.37 8.66
CA ALA A 172 -9.28 -5.50 8.51
C ALA A 172 -9.98 -4.12 8.55
N GLY A 173 -9.54 -3.24 9.45
CA GLY A 173 -10.01 -1.86 9.52
C GLY A 173 -9.78 -1.08 8.21
N MET A 174 -8.62 -1.26 7.56
CA MET A 174 -8.33 -0.65 6.25
C MET A 174 -9.31 -1.12 5.17
N VAL A 175 -9.69 -2.40 5.17
CA VAL A 175 -10.68 -2.94 4.23
C VAL A 175 -12.04 -2.26 4.41
N ALA A 176 -12.52 -2.18 5.65
CA ALA A 176 -13.79 -1.55 5.98
C ALA A 176 -13.80 -0.05 5.62
N LEU A 177 -12.70 0.66 5.92
CA LEU A 177 -12.51 2.07 5.57
C LEU A 177 -12.60 2.28 4.06
N SER A 178 -11.84 1.51 3.28
CA SER A 178 -11.80 1.63 1.81
C SER A 178 -13.16 1.33 1.18
N ARG A 179 -13.87 0.30 1.65
CA ARG A 179 -15.23 -0.02 1.19
C ARG A 179 -16.23 1.09 1.49
N SER A 180 -16.11 1.72 2.67
CA SER A 180 -16.97 2.85 3.06
C SER A 180 -16.73 4.07 2.15
N ILE A 181 -15.47 4.38 1.83
CA ILE A 181 -15.12 5.46 0.91
C ILE A 181 -15.65 5.17 -0.49
N ALA A 182 -15.43 3.97 -1.02
CA ALA A 182 -15.92 3.57 -2.34
C ALA A 182 -17.43 3.79 -2.48
N ARG A 183 -18.19 3.35 -1.48
CA ARG A 183 -19.66 3.48 -1.46
C ARG A 183 -20.13 4.92 -1.25
N GLY A 184 -19.48 5.66 -0.35
CA GLY A 184 -19.91 7.01 0.04
C GLY A 184 -19.46 8.10 -0.93
N MET A 185 -18.32 7.92 -1.59
CA MET A 185 -17.68 8.97 -2.38
C MET A 185 -17.61 8.64 -3.89
N GLY A 186 -18.03 7.45 -4.32
CA GLY A 186 -17.95 7.01 -5.72
C GLY A 186 -18.64 7.96 -6.70
N LYS A 187 -19.84 8.43 -6.38
CA LYS A 187 -20.59 9.43 -7.19
C LYS A 187 -19.90 10.79 -7.27
N ARG A 188 -18.97 11.07 -6.37
CA ARG A 188 -18.13 12.28 -6.36
C ARG A 188 -16.78 12.05 -7.06
N GLY A 189 -16.64 10.96 -7.82
CA GLY A 189 -15.44 10.67 -8.59
C GLY A 189 -14.31 10.00 -7.81
N VAL A 190 -14.49 9.62 -6.54
CA VAL A 190 -13.46 8.96 -5.73
C VAL A 190 -13.65 7.45 -5.80
N LYS A 191 -12.61 6.73 -6.25
CA LYS A 191 -12.56 5.27 -6.26
C LYS A 191 -11.64 4.80 -5.15
N ALA A 192 -11.98 3.68 -4.51
CA ALA A 192 -11.14 3.11 -3.47
C ALA A 192 -11.02 1.60 -3.65
N PHE A 193 -9.80 1.09 -3.52
CA PHE A 193 -9.44 -0.30 -3.72
C PHE A 193 -8.61 -0.81 -2.56
N VAL A 194 -8.68 -2.11 -2.34
CA VAL A 194 -7.80 -2.81 -1.41
C VAL A 194 -7.00 -3.84 -2.18
N VAL A 195 -5.71 -3.89 -1.92
CA VAL A 195 -4.86 -5.00 -2.34
C VAL A 195 -4.47 -5.77 -1.09
N ALA A 196 -4.64 -7.09 -1.12
CA ALA A 196 -4.37 -7.98 0.01
C ALA A 196 -3.22 -8.95 -0.33
N PRO A 197 -1.97 -8.55 -0.05
CA PRO A 197 -0.84 -9.44 -0.23
C PRO A 197 -0.89 -10.64 0.70
N GLY A 198 -0.30 -11.75 0.24
CA GLY A 198 0.10 -12.85 1.07
C GLY A 198 1.45 -12.63 1.73
N PHE A 199 2.11 -13.73 2.05
CA PHE A 199 3.47 -13.69 2.56
C PHE A 199 4.39 -13.22 1.41
N THR A 200 4.93 -12.01 1.57
CA THR A 200 5.74 -11.34 0.54
C THR A 200 7.19 -11.25 1.01
N ARG A 201 8.14 -11.54 0.14
CA ARG A 201 9.57 -11.47 0.44
C ARG A 201 10.01 -10.01 0.63
N THR A 202 10.07 -9.60 1.89
CA THR A 202 10.46 -8.25 2.32
C THR A 202 11.23 -8.36 3.62
N GLU A 203 11.95 -7.32 4.03
CA GLU A 203 12.60 -7.25 5.34
C GLU A 203 11.62 -7.55 6.50
N MET A 204 10.34 -7.15 6.37
CA MET A 204 9.30 -7.45 7.35
C MET A 204 9.05 -8.96 7.51
N ALA A 205 9.30 -9.76 6.50
CA ALA A 205 9.12 -11.20 6.50
C ALA A 205 10.38 -11.98 6.92
N GLU A 206 11.54 -11.32 7.03
CA GLU A 206 12.82 -12.00 7.28
C GLU A 206 12.85 -12.79 8.59
N ASP A 207 12.29 -12.23 9.66
CA ASP A 207 12.29 -12.91 10.97
C ASP A 207 11.48 -14.21 10.92
N ALA A 208 10.33 -14.19 10.26
CA ALA A 208 9.53 -15.40 10.08
C ALA A 208 10.23 -16.41 9.15
N LEU A 209 10.92 -15.92 8.09
CA LEU A 209 11.71 -16.80 7.22
C LEU A 209 12.91 -17.42 7.92
N ARG A 210 13.56 -16.70 8.84
CA ARG A 210 14.65 -17.24 9.68
C ARG A 210 14.16 -18.28 10.65
N LEU A 211 12.97 -18.07 11.24
CA LEU A 211 12.39 -18.97 12.24
C LEU A 211 11.84 -20.26 11.63
N TYR A 212 11.07 -20.16 10.55
CA TYR A 212 10.29 -21.26 10.00
C TYR A 212 10.86 -21.83 8.70
N GLY A 213 11.75 -21.10 8.03
CA GLY A 213 12.29 -21.45 6.72
C GLY A 213 11.32 -21.17 5.57
N GLU A 214 11.84 -20.96 4.38
CA GLU A 214 11.05 -20.66 3.17
C GLU A 214 10.10 -21.81 2.79
N GLN A 215 10.54 -23.06 2.94
CA GLN A 215 9.74 -24.23 2.61
C GLN A 215 8.46 -24.32 3.44
N PHE A 216 8.47 -23.84 4.68
CA PHE A 216 7.28 -23.79 5.52
C PHE A 216 6.24 -22.81 4.95
N VAL A 217 6.70 -21.66 4.48
CA VAL A 217 5.82 -20.65 3.86
C VAL A 217 5.28 -21.13 2.53
N VAL A 218 6.14 -21.69 1.66
CA VAL A 218 5.77 -22.14 0.31
C VAL A 218 4.75 -23.30 0.38
N LYS A 219 4.79 -24.14 1.41
CA LYS A 219 3.82 -25.23 1.59
C LYS A 219 2.37 -24.76 1.69
N ASP A 220 2.12 -23.52 2.17
CA ASP A 220 0.78 -22.91 2.28
C ASP A 220 0.34 -22.21 0.98
N LEU A 221 1.18 -22.19 -0.05
CA LEU A 221 0.92 -21.50 -1.32
C LEU A 221 0.40 -22.47 -2.38
N ALA A 222 -0.40 -21.94 -3.30
CA ALA A 222 -0.78 -22.67 -4.52
C ALA A 222 0.31 -22.59 -5.62
N LEU A 223 1.21 -21.60 -5.51
CA LEU A 223 2.37 -21.45 -6.37
C LEU A 223 3.62 -21.99 -5.68
N ASP A 224 4.64 -22.33 -6.44
CA ASP A 224 5.89 -22.91 -5.98
C ASP A 224 6.94 -21.89 -5.47
N ARG A 225 6.58 -20.61 -5.41
CA ARG A 225 7.41 -19.53 -4.90
C ARG A 225 6.62 -18.52 -4.08
N MET A 226 7.31 -17.83 -3.19
CA MET A 226 6.75 -16.70 -2.45
C MET A 226 6.39 -15.55 -3.40
N THR A 227 5.42 -14.74 -2.98
CA THR A 227 5.13 -13.46 -3.62
C THR A 227 6.32 -12.50 -3.43
N GLU A 228 6.77 -11.88 -4.50
CA GLU A 228 7.76 -10.81 -4.49
C GLU A 228 7.04 -9.43 -4.55
N PRO A 229 7.66 -8.34 -4.06
CA PRO A 229 7.11 -7.00 -4.22
C PRO A 229 6.76 -6.64 -5.67
N GLU A 230 7.52 -7.15 -6.62
CA GLU A 230 7.34 -6.98 -8.06
C GLU A 230 6.10 -7.69 -8.62
N ASP A 231 5.56 -8.69 -7.92
CA ASP A 231 4.29 -9.32 -8.28
C ASP A 231 3.08 -8.44 -7.93
N ILE A 232 3.23 -7.55 -6.95
CA ILE A 232 2.17 -6.66 -6.46
C ILE A 232 2.15 -5.35 -7.25
N ALA A 233 3.32 -4.79 -7.53
CA ALA A 233 3.46 -3.45 -8.10
C ALA A 233 2.70 -3.24 -9.44
N PRO A 234 2.65 -4.19 -10.39
CA PRO A 234 1.89 -4.03 -11.64
C PRO A 234 0.40 -3.84 -11.43
N LEU A 235 -0.19 -4.47 -10.40
CA LEU A 235 -1.59 -4.26 -10.04
C LEU A 235 -1.84 -2.82 -9.58
N ILE A 236 -0.92 -2.22 -8.84
CA ILE A 236 -1.04 -0.82 -8.40
C ILE A 236 -0.98 0.13 -9.60
N VAL A 237 -0.09 -0.13 -10.57
CA VAL A 237 -0.02 0.64 -11.83
C VAL A 237 -1.36 0.55 -12.60
N PHE A 238 -1.93 -0.66 -12.70
CA PHE A 238 -3.24 -0.88 -13.32
C PHE A 238 -4.35 -0.11 -12.60
N LEU A 239 -4.42 -0.17 -11.28
CA LEU A 239 -5.44 0.55 -10.51
C LEU A 239 -5.25 2.08 -10.58
N ALA A 240 -4.01 2.56 -10.57
CA ALA A 240 -3.70 3.98 -10.70
C ALA A 240 -4.10 4.55 -12.05
N SER A 241 -4.08 3.75 -13.12
CA SER A 241 -4.40 4.19 -14.48
C SER A 241 -5.89 4.49 -14.73
N GLY A 242 -6.77 4.02 -13.86
CA GLY A 242 -8.23 4.13 -14.05
C GLY A 242 -8.88 3.01 -14.84
N LEU A 243 -8.09 2.10 -15.42
CA LEU A 243 -8.64 0.94 -16.13
C LEU A 243 -9.48 0.02 -15.22
N GLY A 244 -9.23 0.07 -13.90
CA GLY A 244 -9.95 -0.68 -12.88
C GLY A 244 -11.08 0.07 -12.18
N ASP A 245 -11.51 1.26 -12.62
CA ASP A 245 -12.43 2.12 -11.87
C ASP A 245 -13.76 1.45 -11.52
N HIS A 246 -14.29 0.58 -12.37
CA HIS A 246 -15.50 -0.20 -12.10
C HIS A 246 -15.31 -1.30 -11.03
N MET A 247 -14.08 -1.57 -10.59
CA MET A 247 -13.77 -2.46 -9.48
C MET A 247 -13.76 -1.72 -8.13
N THR A 248 -14.19 -0.45 -8.07
CA THR A 248 -14.19 0.33 -6.82
C THR A 248 -14.91 -0.41 -5.69
N GLY A 249 -14.31 -0.48 -4.52
CA GLY A 249 -14.78 -1.26 -3.37
C GLY A 249 -14.26 -2.70 -3.31
N ALA A 250 -13.63 -3.18 -4.40
CA ALA A 250 -13.07 -4.52 -4.42
C ALA A 250 -11.83 -4.66 -3.52
N THR A 251 -11.64 -5.89 -3.05
CA THR A 251 -10.37 -6.38 -2.53
C THR A 251 -9.77 -7.34 -3.54
N LEU A 252 -8.50 -7.12 -3.87
CA LEU A 252 -7.76 -7.90 -4.85
C LEU A 252 -6.65 -8.66 -4.14
N ASP A 253 -6.72 -9.98 -4.15
CA ASP A 253 -5.72 -10.84 -3.53
C ASP A 253 -4.49 -10.97 -4.43
N VAL A 254 -3.30 -10.80 -3.83
CA VAL A 254 -2.00 -11.11 -4.44
C VAL A 254 -1.23 -11.94 -3.43
N ASN A 255 -1.62 -13.20 -3.26
CA ASN A 255 -1.20 -14.02 -2.13
C ASN A 255 -0.77 -15.44 -2.53
N ALA A 256 -0.49 -15.66 -3.82
CA ALA A 256 -0.11 -16.98 -4.36
C ALA A 256 -1.09 -18.12 -4.00
N GLY A 257 -2.38 -17.77 -3.84
CA GLY A 257 -3.43 -18.75 -3.50
C GLY A 257 -3.40 -19.24 -2.06
N SER A 258 -2.65 -18.61 -1.16
CA SER A 258 -2.59 -19.00 0.26
C SER A 258 -3.86 -18.66 1.05
N TYR A 259 -4.75 -17.90 0.46
CA TYR A 259 -6.09 -17.62 0.96
C TYR A 259 -7.01 -17.25 -0.21
N VAL A 260 -8.23 -17.78 -0.20
CA VAL A 260 -9.31 -17.46 -1.14
C VAL A 260 -10.59 -17.20 -0.36
N HIS A 261 -11.38 -16.19 -0.77
CA HIS A 261 -12.66 -15.83 -0.16
C HIS A 261 -13.76 -15.59 -1.19
#